data_019703707053afba193c622d2b67603a
#
_entry.id   019703707053afba193c622d2b67603a
#
_cell.length_a   1.000
_cell.length_b   1.000
_cell.length_c   1.000
_cell.angle_alpha   90.00
_cell.angle_beta   90.00
_cell.angle_gamma   90.00
#
_symmetry.space_group_name_H-M   'P 1'
#
loop_
_entity.id
_entity.type
_entity.pdbx_description
1 polymer ?
#
loop_
_entity_poly.entity_id
_entity_poly.type
_entity_poly.pdbx_seq_one_letter_code
_entity_poly.pdbx_strand_id
1 'polypeptide(L)' 'MNGFETMVEMIKNAYISVYGEAKWNSLDDNEKHDAVMYIAKDFGKLVGAF' A
#
# COMPACT_ATOMS: atom_id res chain seq x y z
N MET A 1 7.01 -15.52 5.56
CA MET A 1 6.69 -14.24 4.92
C MET A 1 7.71 -13.21 5.39
N ASN A 2 8.28 -12.44 4.49
CA ASN A 2 9.25 -11.43 4.90
C ASN A 2 8.56 -10.11 5.28
N GLY A 3 9.32 -9.19 5.86
CA GLY A 3 8.76 -7.93 6.33
C GLY A 3 8.19 -7.05 5.22
N PHE A 4 8.77 -7.13 4.02
CA PHE A 4 8.28 -6.38 2.87
C PHE A 4 6.89 -6.87 2.45
N GLU A 5 6.69 -8.18 2.38
CA GLU A 5 5.39 -8.74 2.02
C GLU A 5 4.33 -8.39 3.05
N THR A 6 4.69 -8.42 4.32
CA THR A 6 3.77 -8.03 5.40
C THR A 6 3.38 -6.57 5.25
N MET A 7 4.34 -5.69 4.97
CA MET A 7 4.07 -4.28 4.75
C MET A 7 3.12 -4.05 3.58
N VAL A 8 3.36 -4.74 2.47
CA VAL A 8 2.51 -4.61 1.27
C VAL A 8 1.08 -5.02 1.59
N GLU A 9 0.89 -6.12 2.34
CA GLU A 9 -0.45 -6.55 2.72
C GLU A 9 -1.15 -5.53 3.61
N MET A 10 -0.44 -4.95 4.55
CA MET A 10 -1.00 -3.92 5.43
C MET A 10 -1.44 -2.69 4.63
N ILE A 11 -0.61 -2.27 3.68
CA ILE A 11 -0.91 -1.10 2.84
C ILE A 11 -2.11 -1.40 1.94
N LYS A 12 -2.15 -2.59 1.34
CA LYS A 12 -3.29 -3.01 0.53
C LYS A 12 -4.58 -2.95 1.34
N ASN A 13 -4.57 -3.49 2.56
CA ASN A 13 -5.75 -3.50 3.42
C ASN A 13 -6.18 -2.08 3.79
N ALA A 14 -5.22 -1.20 4.06
CA ALA A 14 -5.52 0.21 4.35
C ALA A 14 -6.15 0.90 3.13
N TYR A 15 -5.63 0.65 1.94
CA TYR A 15 -6.18 1.19 0.70
C TYR A 15 -7.62 0.73 0.52
N ILE A 16 -7.87 -0.56 0.70
CA ILE A 16 -9.21 -1.14 0.54
C ILE A 16 -10.18 -0.55 1.57
N SER A 17 -9.72 -0.31 2.79
CA SER A 17 -10.55 0.32 3.82
C SER A 17 -11.02 1.72 3.43
N VAL A 18 -10.18 2.47 2.72
CA VAL A 18 -10.49 3.84 2.34
C VAL A 18 -11.27 3.91 1.03
N TYR A 19 -10.84 3.15 0.02
CA TYR A 19 -11.35 3.28 -1.35
C TYR A 19 -12.24 2.12 -1.79
N GLY A 20 -12.21 1.01 -1.07
CA GLY A 20 -13.00 -0.18 -1.39
C GLY A 20 -12.23 -1.19 -2.23
N GLU A 21 -12.62 -2.45 -2.09
CA GLU A 21 -11.97 -3.56 -2.79
C GLU A 21 -12.12 -3.45 -4.32
N ALA A 22 -13.28 -2.98 -4.77
CA ALA A 22 -13.52 -2.83 -6.20
C ALA A 22 -12.52 -1.87 -6.84
N LYS A 23 -12.20 -0.78 -6.15
CA LYS A 23 -11.21 0.18 -6.62
C LYS A 23 -9.83 -0.45 -6.71
N TRP A 24 -9.43 -1.19 -5.68
CA TRP A 24 -8.15 -1.90 -5.68
C TRP A 24 -8.06 -2.87 -6.85
N ASN A 25 -9.12 -3.66 -7.07
CA ASN A 25 -9.14 -4.66 -8.14
C ASN A 25 -9.12 -4.03 -9.53
N SER A 26 -9.55 -2.78 -9.65
CA SER A 26 -9.54 -2.07 -10.93
C SER A 26 -8.16 -1.56 -11.33
N LEU A 27 -7.20 -1.54 -10.40
CA LEU A 27 -5.84 -1.07 -10.66
C LEU A 27 -5.05 -2.16 -11.40
N ASP A 28 -4.19 -1.74 -12.34
CA ASP A 28 -3.24 -2.68 -12.93
C ASP A 28 -2.01 -2.84 -12.01
N ASP A 29 -1.07 -3.70 -12.39
CA ASP A 29 0.09 -3.99 -11.55
C ASP A 29 0.95 -2.75 -11.29
N ASN A 30 1.12 -1.89 -12.29
CA ASN A 30 1.89 -0.66 -12.12
C ASN A 30 1.19 0.31 -11.17
N GLU A 31 -0.12 0.44 -11.30
CA GLU A 31 -0.90 1.30 -10.43
C GLU A 31 -0.90 0.80 -8.98
N LYS A 32 -1.01 -0.51 -8.80
CA LYS A 32 -0.91 -1.11 -7.46
C LYS A 32 0.46 -0.84 -6.84
N HIS A 33 1.51 -1.02 -7.63
CA HIS A 33 2.87 -0.74 -7.17
C HIS A 33 3.02 0.72 -6.76
N ASP A 34 2.53 1.64 -7.59
CA ASP A 34 2.62 3.08 -7.31
C ASP A 34 1.84 3.44 -6.05
N ALA A 35 0.65 2.86 -5.87
CA ALA A 35 -0.16 3.11 -4.67
C ALA A 35 0.57 2.62 -3.42
N VAL A 36 1.16 1.44 -3.48
CA VAL A 36 1.91 0.88 -2.34
C VAL A 36 3.10 1.77 -2.01
N MET A 37 3.87 2.19 -3.01
CA MET A 37 5.05 3.01 -2.79
C MET A 37 4.68 4.39 -2.23
N TYR A 38 3.61 4.98 -2.72
CA TYR A 38 3.15 6.27 -2.24
C TYR A 38 2.77 6.22 -0.75
N ILE A 39 1.99 5.21 -0.38
CA ILE A 39 1.56 5.05 1.02
C ILE A 39 2.73 4.68 1.91
N ALA A 40 3.62 3.81 1.43
CA ALA A 40 4.81 3.42 2.20
C ALA A 40 5.71 4.61 2.48
N LYS A 41 5.84 5.52 1.53
CA LYS A 41 6.64 6.73 1.70
C LYS A 41 6.05 7.62 2.79
N ASP A 42 4.74 7.83 2.77
CA ASP A 42 4.08 8.62 3.79
C ASP A 42 4.18 7.97 5.17
N PHE A 43 4.01 6.64 5.21
CA PHE A 43 4.14 5.89 6.45
C PHE A 43 5.56 6.00 7.01
N GLY A 44 6.56 5.92 6.12
CA GLY A 44 7.95 6.07 6.51
C GLY A 44 8.25 7.43 7.12
N LYS A 45 7.70 8.49 6.54
CA LYS A 45 7.84 9.84 7.09
C LYS A 45 7.22 9.93 8.49
N LEU A 46 6.08 9.31 8.67
CA LEU A 46 5.36 9.35 9.94
C LEU A 46 6.16 8.70 11.06
N VAL A 47 6.85 7.60 10.76
CA VAL A 47 7.64 6.89 11.77
C VAL A 47 9.13 7.29 11.76
N GLY A 48 9.51 8.21 10.87
CA GLY A 48 10.88 8.67 10.78
C GLY A 48 11.85 7.66 10.18
N ALA A 49 11.36 6.70 9.39
CA ALA A 49 12.17 5.62 8.82
C ALA A 49 12.82 6.00 7.48
N PHE A 50 12.39 7.07 6.87
CA PHE A 50 12.89 7.52 5.56
C PHE A 50 13.38 8.94 5.61
#